data_ad2e5f4045a074cd30994b2cca3e176d
#
_entry.id   ad2e5f4045a074cd30994b2cca3e176d
#
_cell.length_a   1.000
_cell.length_b   1.000
_cell.length_c   1.000
_cell.angle_alpha   90.00
_cell.angle_beta   90.00
_cell.angle_gamma   90.00
#
_symmetry.space_group_name_H-M   'P 1'
#
loop_
_entity.id
_entity.type
_entity.pdbx_description
1 polymer ?
#
loop_
_entity_poly.entity_id
_entity_poly.type
_entity_poly.pdbx_seq_one_letter_code
_entity_poly.pdbx_strand_id
1 'polypeptide(L)'
;MKYITCFTIFVLTAYAQDEVQDISKLSGKEIYVQFCSRCHGDDGKGQIPEEMIQNMDAPPPDLTEPYFSSGEKRKSWHRVIKYGGGIEGLSMSMPSWGESFSDKQIGEMIEHMKTFVPQEDYPQGEANFLRAHSVSKAFVEQEALLIPTFTSKEENGVTVNETSTMLYYANRFASRFQYEAKIPVQTFSSPTRKEAGLGNLELGLKYALVDNYRTPSIVSLGFEVELPTGSESRGFSSGTVVAVPYIAAGIGLGPTEIQASAKVEAPFDRSKASPELKYGFSSTFIPSDSRLGFFPGFELTGSKDLSTSRHFMTLIPKLYIGLTRRGHIAVSVGREIPVSGEKPFDSRWLAFFLWDYADGGLWW
;
A
#
# COMPACT_ATOMS: atom_id res chain seq x y z
N MET A 1 -63.84 -13.54 -74.66
CA MET A 1 -62.65 -12.73 -74.31
C MET A 1 -62.74 -12.39 -72.83
N LYS A 2 -61.94 -13.05 -72.00
CA LYS A 2 -61.88 -12.80 -70.58
C LYS A 2 -60.45 -12.30 -70.25
N TYR A 3 -60.32 -11.08 -69.81
CA TYR A 3 -59.04 -10.48 -69.37
C TYR A 3 -58.77 -10.92 -67.92
N ILE A 4 -57.63 -11.58 -67.72
CA ILE A 4 -57.05 -11.90 -66.37
C ILE A 4 -56.09 -10.81 -66.07
N THR A 5 -56.37 -9.97 -65.08
CA THR A 5 -55.48 -8.94 -64.57
C THR A 5 -54.65 -9.56 -63.49
N CYS A 6 -53.30 -9.69 -63.76
CA CYS A 6 -52.34 -10.20 -62.79
C CYS A 6 -51.92 -9.04 -61.85
N PHE A 7 -52.30 -9.14 -60.60
CA PHE A 7 -51.86 -8.18 -59.56
C PHE A 7 -50.51 -8.68 -58.96
N THR A 8 -49.43 -8.01 -59.28
CA THR A 8 -48.12 -8.28 -58.72
C THR A 8 -48.02 -7.53 -57.41
N ILE A 9 -48.04 -8.25 -56.25
CA ILE A 9 -47.80 -7.69 -54.91
C ILE A 9 -46.29 -7.56 -54.76
N PHE A 10 -45.78 -6.31 -54.74
CA PHE A 10 -44.42 -5.99 -54.32
C PHE A 10 -44.39 -6.03 -52.78
N VAL A 11 -43.78 -7.10 -52.21
CA VAL A 11 -43.46 -7.15 -50.77
C VAL A 11 -42.14 -6.40 -50.62
N LEU A 12 -42.18 -5.16 -50.17
CA LEU A 12 -41.04 -4.41 -49.68
C LEU A 12 -40.61 -5.02 -48.34
N THR A 13 -39.64 -5.91 -48.36
CA THR A 13 -38.92 -6.29 -47.16
C THR A 13 -38.05 -5.11 -46.76
N ALA A 14 -38.49 -4.36 -45.73
CA ALA A 14 -37.64 -3.41 -45.03
C ALA A 14 -36.55 -4.21 -44.31
N TYR A 15 -35.37 -4.27 -44.88
CA TYR A 15 -34.19 -4.63 -44.10
C TYR A 15 -33.97 -3.50 -43.09
N ALA A 16 -34.27 -3.75 -41.82
CA ALA A 16 -33.73 -2.93 -40.74
C ALA A 16 -32.19 -3.02 -40.87
N GLN A 17 -31.59 -1.95 -41.36
CA GLN A 17 -30.15 -1.77 -41.17
C GLN A 17 -29.95 -1.59 -39.67
N ASP A 18 -29.50 -2.62 -38.98
CA ASP A 18 -28.88 -2.44 -37.68
C ASP A 18 -27.74 -1.43 -37.90
N GLU A 19 -27.94 -0.19 -37.47
CA GLU A 19 -26.86 0.79 -37.43
C GLU A 19 -25.75 0.16 -36.63
N VAL A 20 -24.66 -0.17 -37.28
CA VAL A 20 -23.43 -0.61 -36.59
C VAL A 20 -23.05 0.53 -35.67
N GLN A 21 -23.33 0.34 -34.39
CA GLN A 21 -23.06 1.34 -33.36
C GLN A 21 -21.56 1.69 -33.40
N ASP A 22 -21.25 2.94 -33.61
CA ASP A 22 -19.88 3.44 -33.64
C ASP A 22 -19.27 3.41 -32.23
N ILE A 23 -18.51 2.36 -31.94
CA ILE A 23 -17.86 2.11 -30.64
C ILE A 23 -17.05 3.31 -30.18
N SER A 24 -16.50 4.10 -31.11
CA SER A 24 -15.68 5.27 -30.77
C SER A 24 -16.47 6.40 -30.08
N LYS A 25 -17.79 6.37 -30.17
CA LYS A 25 -18.71 7.38 -29.58
C LYS A 25 -19.30 6.95 -28.24
N LEU A 26 -19.09 5.70 -27.83
CA LEU A 26 -19.63 5.19 -26.58
C LEU A 26 -18.94 5.86 -25.39
N SER A 27 -19.72 6.27 -24.41
CA SER A 27 -19.22 6.68 -23.07
C SER A 27 -18.68 5.48 -22.29
N GLY A 28 -17.86 5.73 -21.28
CA GLY A 28 -17.31 4.68 -20.43
C GLY A 28 -18.40 3.81 -19.76
N LYS A 29 -19.53 4.40 -19.37
CA LYS A 29 -20.67 3.66 -18.84
C LYS A 29 -21.31 2.73 -19.89
N GLU A 30 -21.53 3.22 -21.11
CA GLU A 30 -22.11 2.41 -22.17
C GLU A 30 -21.19 1.25 -22.57
N ILE A 31 -19.87 1.49 -22.60
CA ILE A 31 -18.87 0.43 -22.82
C ILE A 31 -18.95 -0.61 -21.70
N TYR A 32 -18.99 -0.18 -20.44
CA TYR A 32 -19.10 -1.10 -19.31
C TYR A 32 -20.34 -1.99 -19.43
N VAL A 33 -21.49 -1.41 -19.67
CA VAL A 33 -22.77 -2.15 -19.77
C VAL A 33 -22.77 -3.12 -20.96
N GLN A 34 -22.17 -2.76 -22.09
CA GLN A 34 -22.22 -3.61 -23.29
C GLN A 34 -21.14 -4.71 -23.29
N PHE A 35 -19.95 -4.47 -22.70
CA PHE A 35 -18.80 -5.34 -22.85
C PHE A 35 -18.30 -5.95 -21.55
N CYS A 36 -18.43 -5.26 -20.42
CA CYS A 36 -17.85 -5.65 -19.14
C CYS A 36 -18.86 -6.34 -18.22
N SER A 37 -20.12 -5.86 -18.23
CA SER A 37 -21.16 -6.33 -17.32
C SER A 37 -21.48 -7.82 -17.46
N ARG A 38 -21.21 -8.41 -18.62
CA ARG A 38 -21.40 -9.86 -18.86
C ARG A 38 -20.62 -10.74 -17.87
N CYS A 39 -19.47 -10.27 -17.43
CA CYS A 39 -18.63 -10.96 -16.45
C CYS A 39 -18.65 -10.26 -15.08
N HIS A 40 -18.70 -8.93 -15.06
CA HIS A 40 -18.64 -8.17 -13.81
C HIS A 40 -20.00 -7.83 -13.20
N GLY A 41 -21.11 -8.14 -13.89
CA GLY A 41 -22.46 -7.73 -13.48
C GLY A 41 -22.74 -6.25 -13.78
N ASP A 42 -24.00 -5.90 -13.95
CA ASP A 42 -24.40 -4.49 -14.17
C ASP A 42 -24.15 -3.63 -12.90
N ASP A 43 -24.16 -4.28 -11.74
CA ASP A 43 -23.90 -3.68 -10.43
C ASP A 43 -22.45 -3.82 -9.96
N GLY A 44 -21.58 -4.43 -10.74
CA GLY A 44 -20.16 -4.59 -10.43
C GLY A 44 -19.83 -5.72 -9.45
N LYS A 45 -20.79 -6.55 -9.03
CA LYS A 45 -20.54 -7.59 -8.01
C LYS A 45 -19.86 -8.85 -8.53
N GLY A 46 -19.69 -9.01 -9.83
CA GLY A 46 -19.12 -10.21 -10.42
C GLY A 46 -19.95 -11.47 -10.22
N GLN A 47 -21.24 -11.32 -9.86
CA GLN A 47 -22.16 -12.45 -9.67
C GLN A 47 -22.73 -12.88 -11.01
N ILE A 48 -22.12 -13.90 -11.60
CA ILE A 48 -22.49 -14.47 -12.90
C ILE A 48 -22.87 -15.95 -12.75
N PRO A 49 -23.56 -16.54 -13.74
CA PRO A 49 -23.94 -17.94 -13.69
C PRO A 49 -22.74 -18.87 -13.47
N GLU A 50 -22.92 -19.88 -12.60
CA GLU A 50 -21.90 -20.87 -12.25
C GLU A 50 -21.25 -21.54 -13.48
N GLU A 51 -22.05 -21.78 -14.52
CA GLU A 51 -21.59 -22.38 -15.79
C GLU A 51 -20.53 -21.52 -16.49
N MET A 52 -20.59 -20.19 -16.31
CA MET A 52 -19.57 -19.27 -16.82
C MET A 52 -18.30 -19.31 -15.96
N ILE A 53 -18.44 -19.35 -14.63
CA ILE A 53 -17.33 -19.41 -13.68
C ILE A 53 -16.49 -20.68 -13.89
N GLN A 54 -17.12 -21.82 -14.15
CA GLN A 54 -16.43 -23.10 -14.38
C GLN A 54 -15.45 -23.08 -15.57
N ASN A 55 -15.63 -22.15 -16.50
CA ASN A 55 -14.77 -21.99 -17.67
C ASN A 55 -13.70 -20.88 -17.46
N MET A 56 -13.61 -20.30 -16.28
CA MET A 56 -12.65 -19.26 -15.93
C MET A 56 -11.58 -19.82 -15.00
N ASP A 57 -10.37 -19.30 -15.07
CA ASP A 57 -9.28 -19.63 -14.14
C ASP A 57 -9.47 -18.99 -12.76
N ALA A 58 -10.25 -17.89 -12.67
CA ALA A 58 -10.74 -17.30 -11.43
C ALA A 58 -12.04 -16.52 -11.68
N PRO A 59 -12.94 -16.43 -10.67
CA PRO A 59 -14.15 -15.63 -10.79
C PRO A 59 -13.82 -14.14 -10.90
N PRO A 60 -14.70 -13.33 -11.54
CA PRO A 60 -14.58 -11.88 -11.56
C PRO A 60 -14.60 -11.32 -10.13
N PRO A 61 -13.80 -10.27 -9.83
CA PRO A 61 -13.82 -9.65 -8.52
C PRO A 61 -15.12 -8.87 -8.29
N ASP A 62 -15.50 -8.73 -7.02
CA ASP A 62 -16.54 -7.80 -6.58
C ASP A 62 -15.97 -6.37 -6.59
N LEU A 63 -16.35 -5.59 -7.60
CA LEU A 63 -15.94 -4.19 -7.74
C LEU A 63 -16.66 -3.25 -6.75
N THR A 64 -17.63 -3.76 -6.00
CA THR A 64 -18.35 -3.03 -4.95
C THR A 64 -17.73 -3.23 -3.57
N GLU A 65 -16.70 -4.10 -3.46
CA GLU A 65 -15.95 -4.24 -2.21
C GLU A 65 -15.14 -2.96 -1.96
N PRO A 66 -15.41 -2.24 -0.84
CA PRO A 66 -14.88 -0.88 -0.70
C PRO A 66 -13.36 -0.79 -0.59
N TYR A 67 -12.72 -1.71 0.13
CA TYR A 67 -11.27 -1.65 0.34
C TYR A 67 -10.50 -2.00 -0.94
N PHE A 68 -11.00 -2.98 -1.69
CA PHE A 68 -10.46 -3.31 -3.00
C PHE A 68 -10.66 -2.15 -3.99
N SER A 69 -11.90 -1.71 -4.18
CA SER A 69 -12.20 -0.70 -5.20
C SER A 69 -11.52 0.65 -4.92
N SER A 70 -11.48 1.12 -3.67
CA SER A 70 -10.80 2.38 -3.33
C SER A 70 -9.28 2.21 -3.28
N GLY A 71 -8.77 1.07 -2.83
CA GLY A 71 -7.34 0.81 -2.62
C GLY A 71 -6.54 0.62 -3.90
N GLU A 72 -7.19 0.15 -4.97
CA GLU A 72 -6.52 -0.05 -6.25
C GLU A 72 -6.35 1.25 -7.03
N LYS A 73 -5.15 1.46 -7.58
CA LYS A 73 -4.84 2.64 -8.40
C LYS A 73 -5.57 2.59 -9.74
N ARG A 74 -6.10 3.71 -10.21
CA ARG A 74 -6.72 3.82 -11.55
C ARG A 74 -5.80 3.34 -12.67
N LYS A 75 -4.50 3.60 -12.56
CA LYS A 75 -3.51 3.14 -13.53
C LYS A 75 -3.34 1.62 -13.55
N SER A 76 -3.51 0.91 -12.43
CA SER A 76 -3.49 -0.55 -12.38
C SER A 76 -4.72 -1.11 -13.10
N TRP A 77 -5.90 -0.56 -12.85
CA TRP A 77 -7.11 -0.91 -13.57
C TRP A 77 -6.99 -0.63 -15.08
N HIS A 78 -6.41 0.52 -15.46
CA HIS A 78 -6.16 0.86 -16.85
C HIS A 78 -5.28 -0.21 -17.54
N ARG A 79 -4.21 -0.65 -16.90
CA ARG A 79 -3.34 -1.71 -17.42
C ARG A 79 -4.07 -3.03 -17.59
N VAL A 80 -4.86 -3.45 -16.58
CA VAL A 80 -5.66 -4.68 -16.64
C VAL A 80 -6.66 -4.64 -17.80
N ILE A 81 -7.37 -3.54 -17.97
CA ILE A 81 -8.33 -3.39 -19.06
C ILE A 81 -7.61 -3.36 -20.41
N LYS A 82 -6.54 -2.60 -20.52
CA LYS A 82 -5.80 -2.43 -21.79
C LYS A 82 -5.09 -3.70 -22.25
N TYR A 83 -4.44 -4.43 -21.34
CA TYR A 83 -3.54 -5.54 -21.65
C TYR A 83 -4.04 -6.92 -21.20
N GLY A 84 -5.20 -6.98 -20.54
CA GLY A 84 -5.75 -8.19 -19.95
C GLY A 84 -5.25 -8.47 -18.54
N GLY A 85 -5.95 -9.37 -17.82
CA GLY A 85 -5.65 -9.67 -16.41
C GLY A 85 -4.23 -10.20 -16.17
N GLY A 86 -3.70 -10.97 -17.08
CA GLY A 86 -2.36 -11.57 -16.96
C GLY A 86 -1.21 -10.56 -16.81
N ILE A 87 -1.39 -9.28 -17.20
CA ILE A 87 -0.34 -8.25 -17.04
C ILE A 87 -0.01 -7.98 -15.58
N GLU A 88 -1.02 -8.07 -14.70
CA GLU A 88 -0.87 -7.89 -13.25
C GLU A 88 -0.89 -9.23 -12.50
N GLY A 89 -0.81 -10.37 -13.21
CA GLY A 89 -0.88 -11.71 -12.61
C GLY A 89 -2.29 -12.09 -12.13
N LEU A 90 -3.32 -11.45 -12.68
CA LEU A 90 -4.71 -11.76 -12.45
C LEU A 90 -5.21 -12.81 -13.46
N SER A 91 -6.51 -13.13 -13.40
CA SER A 91 -7.15 -14.11 -14.29
C SER A 91 -6.87 -13.84 -15.78
N MET A 92 -6.48 -14.90 -16.49
CA MET A 92 -6.32 -14.86 -17.94
C MET A 92 -7.68 -14.78 -18.67
N SER A 93 -8.78 -15.06 -17.96
CA SER A 93 -10.13 -14.92 -18.49
C SER A 93 -10.55 -13.46 -18.68
N MET A 94 -9.86 -12.50 -18.04
CA MET A 94 -10.01 -11.07 -18.32
C MET A 94 -9.23 -10.71 -19.58
N PRO A 95 -9.92 -10.44 -20.73
CA PRO A 95 -9.26 -10.17 -22.00
C PRO A 95 -8.64 -8.78 -22.07
N SER A 96 -7.78 -8.56 -23.06
CA SER A 96 -7.25 -7.22 -23.40
C SER A 96 -8.25 -6.46 -24.28
N TRP A 97 -8.42 -5.17 -24.01
CA TRP A 97 -9.32 -4.27 -24.71
C TRP A 97 -8.61 -3.08 -25.38
N GLY A 98 -7.28 -3.03 -25.34
CA GLY A 98 -6.49 -1.90 -25.81
C GLY A 98 -6.57 -1.66 -27.32
N GLU A 99 -6.93 -2.67 -28.12
CA GLU A 99 -7.16 -2.51 -29.56
C GLU A 99 -8.59 -2.04 -29.89
N SER A 100 -9.54 -2.24 -28.95
CA SER A 100 -10.94 -1.91 -29.13
C SER A 100 -11.30 -0.54 -28.57
N PHE A 101 -10.67 -0.11 -27.49
CA PHE A 101 -10.98 1.15 -26.80
C PHE A 101 -9.76 2.04 -26.65
N SER A 102 -9.95 3.34 -26.86
CA SER A 102 -8.92 4.35 -26.62
C SER A 102 -8.61 4.49 -25.11
N ASP A 103 -7.43 5.00 -24.78
CA ASP A 103 -7.04 5.28 -23.37
C ASP A 103 -8.03 6.22 -22.67
N LYS A 104 -8.63 7.16 -23.41
CA LYS A 104 -9.70 8.04 -22.90
C LYS A 104 -10.94 7.24 -22.50
N GLN A 105 -11.42 6.35 -23.36
CA GLN A 105 -12.58 5.52 -23.09
C GLN A 105 -12.34 4.55 -21.93
N ILE A 106 -11.16 3.96 -21.85
CA ILE A 106 -10.74 3.11 -20.71
C ILE A 106 -10.76 3.95 -19.41
N GLY A 107 -10.25 5.18 -19.45
CA GLY A 107 -10.31 6.10 -18.30
C GLY A 107 -11.74 6.40 -17.85
N GLU A 108 -12.63 6.74 -18.79
CA GLU A 108 -14.06 7.00 -18.50
C GLU A 108 -14.77 5.76 -17.93
N MET A 109 -14.42 4.57 -18.41
CA MET A 109 -14.92 3.29 -17.92
C MET A 109 -14.48 3.04 -16.46
N ILE A 110 -13.21 3.33 -16.13
CA ILE A 110 -12.70 3.24 -14.77
C ILE A 110 -13.43 4.21 -13.85
N GLU A 111 -13.63 5.46 -14.27
CA GLU A 111 -14.38 6.42 -13.45
C GLU A 111 -15.84 5.94 -13.21
N HIS A 112 -16.48 5.31 -14.21
CA HIS A 112 -17.79 4.70 -14.00
C HIS A 112 -17.72 3.56 -12.98
N MET A 113 -16.78 2.61 -13.10
CA MET A 113 -16.62 1.51 -12.15
C MET A 113 -16.32 2.00 -10.72
N LYS A 114 -15.55 3.07 -10.59
CA LYS A 114 -15.28 3.69 -9.28
C LYS A 114 -16.53 4.24 -8.60
N THR A 115 -17.62 4.53 -9.34
CA THR A 115 -18.89 4.95 -8.73
C THR A 115 -19.65 3.84 -8.01
N PHE A 116 -19.26 2.59 -8.14
CA PHE A 116 -19.87 1.48 -7.39
C PHE A 116 -19.60 1.54 -5.87
N VAL A 117 -18.61 2.32 -5.46
CA VAL A 117 -18.28 2.58 -4.06
C VAL A 117 -18.23 4.10 -3.83
N PRO A 118 -18.73 4.63 -2.70
CA PRO A 118 -18.56 6.03 -2.33
C PRO A 118 -17.08 6.32 -2.04
N GLN A 119 -16.38 6.79 -3.08
CA GLN A 119 -14.91 6.95 -3.06
C GLN A 119 -14.43 7.96 -2.02
N GLU A 120 -15.22 8.98 -1.70
CA GLU A 120 -14.91 10.02 -0.70
C GLU A 120 -14.79 9.49 0.73
N ASP A 121 -15.41 8.35 1.01
CA ASP A 121 -15.35 7.72 2.33
C ASP A 121 -14.04 6.98 2.59
N TYR A 122 -13.25 6.68 1.54
CA TYR A 122 -12.07 5.82 1.61
C TYR A 122 -10.83 6.53 1.05
N PRO A 123 -9.65 6.33 1.67
CA PRO A 123 -8.40 6.79 1.05
C PRO A 123 -8.17 6.10 -0.28
N GLN A 124 -7.83 6.90 -1.31
CA GLN A 124 -7.66 6.40 -2.66
C GLN A 124 -6.26 5.81 -2.88
N GLY A 125 -6.20 4.68 -3.57
CA GLY A 125 -4.98 3.90 -3.81
C GLY A 125 -3.85 4.67 -4.49
N GLU A 126 -4.14 5.77 -5.19
CA GLU A 126 -3.14 6.68 -5.73
C GLU A 126 -2.18 7.20 -4.66
N ALA A 127 -2.66 7.37 -3.43
CA ALA A 127 -1.88 7.82 -2.28
C ALA A 127 -1.26 6.66 -1.46
N ASN A 128 -1.40 5.42 -1.92
CA ASN A 128 -0.72 4.26 -1.35
C ASN A 128 0.73 4.20 -1.86
N PHE A 129 1.65 4.83 -1.11
CA PHE A 129 3.08 4.90 -1.42
C PHE A 129 3.85 3.70 -0.87
N LEU A 130 5.01 3.40 -1.45
CA LEU A 130 5.88 2.33 -0.98
C LEU A 130 6.35 2.59 0.45
N ARG A 131 6.36 1.54 1.28
CA ARG A 131 6.74 1.66 2.69
C ARG A 131 8.20 2.09 2.85
N ALA A 132 8.42 3.02 3.76
CA ALA A 132 9.72 3.43 4.24
C ALA A 132 10.16 2.56 5.45
N HIS A 133 11.45 2.62 5.82
CA HIS A 133 11.97 1.93 7.01
C HIS A 133 11.62 2.68 8.31
N SER A 134 11.84 3.99 8.33
CA SER A 134 11.78 4.80 9.56
C SER A 134 10.71 5.90 9.52
N VAL A 135 10.16 6.18 8.35
CA VAL A 135 9.07 7.15 8.16
C VAL A 135 7.74 6.42 8.23
N SER A 136 6.84 6.89 9.09
CA SER A 136 5.50 6.30 9.23
C SER A 136 4.69 6.47 7.94
N LYS A 137 4.10 5.37 7.45
CA LYS A 137 3.25 5.39 6.27
C LYS A 137 1.89 6.03 6.57
N ALA A 138 1.46 6.99 5.77
CA ALA A 138 0.19 7.69 5.97
C ALA A 138 -1.02 6.85 5.54
N PHE A 139 -0.89 6.02 4.48
CA PHE A 139 -1.99 5.18 3.99
C PHE A 139 -2.39 4.12 5.02
N VAL A 140 -3.68 3.79 5.07
CA VAL A 140 -4.22 2.72 5.95
C VAL A 140 -4.13 1.39 5.22
N GLU A 141 -3.57 0.38 5.88
CA GLU A 141 -3.14 -0.88 5.27
C GLU A 141 -3.74 -2.12 5.92
N GLN A 142 -3.65 -3.22 5.19
CA GLN A 142 -3.91 -4.59 5.65
C GLN A 142 -2.67 -5.43 5.38
N GLU A 143 -1.64 -5.26 6.21
CA GLU A 143 -0.32 -5.81 5.96
C GLU A 143 0.32 -6.46 7.19
N ALA A 144 1.21 -7.41 6.95
CA ALA A 144 2.08 -8.01 7.94
C ALA A 144 3.54 -7.85 7.51
N LEU A 145 4.41 -7.51 8.47
CA LEU A 145 5.84 -7.34 8.19
C LEU A 145 6.71 -8.07 9.21
N LEU A 146 7.87 -8.52 8.70
CA LEU A 146 9.04 -8.83 9.49
C LEU A 146 10.07 -7.73 9.25
N ILE A 147 10.53 -7.06 10.30
CA ILE A 147 11.43 -5.90 10.19
C ILE A 147 12.70 -6.15 11.02
N PRO A 148 13.70 -6.88 10.49
CA PRO A 148 14.96 -7.05 11.15
C PRO A 148 15.81 -5.78 11.08
N THR A 149 16.45 -5.46 12.20
CA THR A 149 17.43 -4.37 12.36
C THR A 149 18.69 -4.95 13.00
N PHE A 150 19.84 -4.67 12.41
CA PHE A 150 21.15 -5.12 12.90
C PHE A 150 21.99 -3.90 13.24
N THR A 151 22.30 -3.72 14.51
CA THR A 151 23.08 -2.59 15.01
C THR A 151 24.40 -3.08 15.61
N SER A 152 25.48 -2.41 15.26
CA SER A 152 26.78 -2.58 15.90
C SER A 152 27.27 -1.24 16.43
N LYS A 153 27.74 -1.21 17.66
CA LYS A 153 28.33 -0.04 18.29
C LYS A 153 29.53 -0.44 19.12
N GLU A 154 30.48 0.47 19.26
CA GLU A 154 31.61 0.30 20.16
C GLU A 154 31.35 1.08 21.46
N GLU A 155 31.38 0.38 22.59
CA GLU A 155 31.23 0.96 23.92
C GLU A 155 32.43 0.64 24.75
N ASN A 156 33.23 1.66 25.15
CA ASN A 156 34.43 1.50 25.96
C ASN A 156 35.45 0.48 25.40
N GLY A 157 35.64 0.47 24.07
CA GLY A 157 36.54 -0.48 23.38
C GLY A 157 35.97 -1.89 23.23
N VAL A 158 34.69 -2.08 23.46
CA VAL A 158 33.98 -3.38 23.32
C VAL A 158 32.90 -3.27 22.26
N THR A 159 32.95 -4.15 21.28
CA THR A 159 31.90 -4.23 20.28
C THR A 159 30.63 -4.87 20.86
N VAL A 160 29.51 -4.16 20.75
CA VAL A 160 28.20 -4.59 21.13
C VAL A 160 27.34 -4.73 19.86
N ASN A 161 26.75 -5.91 19.69
CA ASN A 161 25.84 -6.18 18.58
C ASN A 161 24.42 -6.37 19.10
N GLU A 162 23.49 -5.65 18.52
CA GLU A 162 22.06 -5.74 18.80
C GLU A 162 21.32 -6.16 17.54
N THR A 163 20.42 -7.12 17.65
CA THR A 163 19.48 -7.46 16.60
C THR A 163 18.08 -7.32 17.16
N SER A 164 17.23 -6.59 16.43
CA SER A 164 15.79 -6.49 16.72
C SER A 164 15.03 -6.92 15.49
N THR A 165 14.10 -7.85 15.65
CA THR A 165 13.16 -8.22 14.58
C THR A 165 11.76 -7.86 15.04
N MET A 166 11.21 -6.78 14.49
CA MET A 166 9.85 -6.35 14.77
C MET A 166 8.87 -7.20 13.97
N LEU A 167 7.93 -7.84 14.65
CA LEU A 167 6.74 -8.42 14.07
C LEU A 167 5.68 -7.31 14.04
N TYR A 168 5.24 -6.93 12.86
CA TYR A 168 4.25 -5.88 12.64
C TYR A 168 3.02 -6.46 11.98
N TYR A 169 1.86 -6.09 12.47
CA TYR A 169 0.57 -6.41 11.88
C TYR A 169 -0.31 -5.16 11.87
N ALA A 170 -0.95 -4.89 10.75
CA ALA A 170 -1.92 -3.81 10.60
C ALA A 170 -3.16 -4.28 9.86
N ASN A 171 -4.31 -3.80 10.26
CA ASN A 171 -5.57 -4.09 9.60
C ASN A 171 -6.51 -2.89 9.63
N ARG A 172 -7.25 -2.69 8.53
CA ARG A 172 -8.34 -1.71 8.44
C ARG A 172 -9.58 -2.27 9.13
N PHE A 173 -10.28 -1.47 9.89
CA PHE A 173 -11.53 -1.87 10.54
C PHE A 173 -12.71 -0.93 10.24
N ALA A 174 -12.42 0.20 9.58
CA ALA A 174 -13.40 1.13 9.04
C ALA A 174 -12.78 1.87 7.86
N SER A 175 -13.57 2.65 7.12
CA SER A 175 -13.18 3.26 5.85
C SER A 175 -11.82 3.98 5.88
N ARG A 176 -11.53 4.71 6.97
CA ARG A 176 -10.32 5.52 7.14
C ARG A 176 -9.48 5.14 8.36
N PHE A 177 -9.84 4.08 9.07
CA PHE A 177 -9.15 3.66 10.29
C PHE A 177 -8.36 2.37 10.10
N GLN A 178 -7.21 2.31 10.79
CA GLN A 178 -6.35 1.14 10.92
C GLN A 178 -6.00 0.96 12.39
N TYR A 179 -5.98 -0.29 12.85
CA TYR A 179 -5.25 -0.65 14.06
C TYR A 179 -3.96 -1.37 13.70
N GLU A 180 -2.98 -1.30 14.60
CA GLU A 180 -1.70 -1.98 14.42
C GLU A 180 -1.17 -2.53 15.74
N ALA A 181 -0.40 -3.61 15.62
CA ALA A 181 0.30 -4.24 16.73
C ALA A 181 1.74 -4.54 16.30
N LYS A 182 2.68 -4.27 17.21
CA LYS A 182 4.11 -4.49 16.98
C LYS A 182 4.72 -5.15 18.21
N ILE A 183 5.54 -6.17 18.00
CA ILE A 183 6.30 -6.80 19.06
C ILE A 183 7.73 -7.12 18.56
N PRO A 184 8.77 -6.55 19.18
CA PRO A 184 10.15 -6.85 18.80
C PRO A 184 10.67 -8.11 19.52
N VAL A 185 11.31 -8.97 18.77
CA VAL A 185 12.19 -10.02 19.28
C VAL A 185 13.62 -9.47 19.25
N GLN A 186 14.26 -9.37 20.39
CA GLN A 186 15.53 -8.68 20.53
C GLN A 186 16.62 -9.62 21.02
N THR A 187 17.84 -9.40 20.51
CA THR A 187 19.04 -10.04 21.03
C THR A 187 20.11 -8.97 21.26
N PHE A 188 20.85 -9.15 22.33
CA PHE A 188 22.01 -8.34 22.69
C PHE A 188 23.22 -9.27 22.85
N SER A 189 24.34 -8.94 22.25
CA SER A 189 25.56 -9.73 22.30
C SER A 189 26.79 -8.86 22.48
N SER A 190 27.53 -9.11 23.54
CA SER A 190 28.86 -8.59 23.80
C SER A 190 29.79 -9.74 24.23
N PRO A 191 31.12 -9.54 24.37
CA PRO A 191 32.02 -10.57 24.84
C PRO A 191 31.66 -11.13 26.22
N THR A 192 31.02 -10.33 27.09
CA THR A 192 30.72 -10.68 28.49
C THR A 192 29.22 -10.97 28.73
N ARG A 193 28.35 -10.64 27.78
CA ARG A 193 26.88 -10.74 27.98
C ARG A 193 26.17 -11.11 26.70
N LYS A 194 25.28 -12.10 26.77
CA LYS A 194 24.37 -12.48 25.71
C LYS A 194 22.95 -12.59 26.28
N GLU A 195 22.01 -11.86 25.69
CA GLU A 195 20.61 -11.85 26.11
C GLU A 195 19.72 -12.00 24.89
N ALA A 196 18.56 -12.62 25.08
CA ALA A 196 17.50 -12.70 24.09
C ALA A 196 16.13 -12.60 24.77
N GLY A 197 15.18 -11.95 24.13
CA GLY A 197 13.83 -11.82 24.69
C GLY A 197 12.89 -11.00 23.82
N LEU A 198 11.66 -10.88 24.31
CA LEU A 198 10.68 -9.97 23.72
C LEU A 198 10.91 -8.56 24.30
N GLY A 199 10.73 -7.56 23.46
CA GLY A 199 10.67 -6.16 23.86
C GLY A 199 9.25 -5.73 24.23
N ASN A 200 8.99 -4.44 24.13
CA ASN A 200 7.72 -3.86 24.48
C ASN A 200 6.68 -4.08 23.36
N LEU A 201 5.47 -4.46 23.76
CA LEU A 201 4.31 -4.51 22.86
C LEU A 201 3.87 -3.08 22.54
N GLU A 202 3.75 -2.75 21.26
CA GLU A 202 3.18 -1.49 20.80
C GLU A 202 1.82 -1.76 20.15
N LEU A 203 0.81 -0.97 20.54
CA LEU A 203 -0.52 -0.99 19.95
C LEU A 203 -0.84 0.39 19.41
N GLY A 204 -1.40 0.47 18.22
CA GLY A 204 -1.64 1.73 17.55
C GLY A 204 -2.98 1.83 16.83
N LEU A 205 -3.42 3.08 16.67
CA LEU A 205 -4.53 3.48 15.82
C LEU A 205 -4.07 4.56 14.86
N LYS A 206 -4.51 4.48 13.62
CA LYS A 206 -4.26 5.48 12.57
C LYS A 206 -5.58 5.86 11.91
N TYR A 207 -5.70 7.15 11.60
CA TYR A 207 -6.82 7.74 10.87
C TYR A 207 -6.30 8.52 9.66
N ALA A 208 -6.72 8.13 8.45
CA ALA A 208 -6.45 8.89 7.23
C ALA A 208 -7.35 10.13 7.20
N LEU A 209 -6.78 11.29 7.53
CA LEU A 209 -7.52 12.54 7.72
C LEU A 209 -8.02 13.10 6.39
N VAL A 210 -7.14 13.20 5.40
CA VAL A 210 -7.42 13.74 4.07
C VAL A 210 -6.54 13.08 3.03
N ASP A 211 -7.10 12.84 1.85
CA ASP A 211 -6.37 12.37 0.68
C ASP A 211 -6.90 13.04 -0.59
N ASN A 212 -6.08 12.99 -1.65
CA ASN A 212 -6.44 13.48 -2.98
C ASN A 212 -5.87 12.54 -4.04
N TYR A 213 -6.72 11.97 -4.88
CA TYR A 213 -6.29 11.05 -5.94
C TYR A 213 -5.77 11.77 -7.19
N ARG A 214 -6.23 12.99 -7.47
CA ARG A 214 -5.81 13.76 -8.66
C ARG A 214 -4.39 14.30 -8.51
N THR A 215 -4.06 14.73 -7.30
CA THR A 215 -2.70 15.03 -6.88
C THR A 215 -2.37 14.03 -5.78
N PRO A 216 -1.86 12.82 -6.11
CA PRO A 216 -1.70 11.75 -5.16
C PRO A 216 -1.06 12.22 -3.87
N SER A 217 -1.87 12.41 -2.83
CA SER A 217 -1.41 12.95 -1.55
C SER A 217 -2.31 12.50 -0.42
N ILE A 218 -1.74 12.38 0.78
CA ILE A 218 -2.45 11.92 1.97
C ILE A 218 -1.82 12.51 3.22
N VAL A 219 -2.66 12.79 4.22
CA VAL A 219 -2.24 13.13 5.58
C VAL A 219 -3.01 12.25 6.55
N SER A 220 -2.32 11.70 7.54
CA SER A 220 -2.89 10.85 8.58
C SER A 220 -2.40 11.25 9.95
N LEU A 221 -3.25 11.04 10.93
CA LEU A 221 -2.92 11.14 12.35
C LEU A 221 -2.89 9.73 12.94
N GLY A 222 -1.99 9.50 13.88
CA GLY A 222 -1.94 8.24 14.58
C GLY A 222 -1.55 8.41 16.04
N PHE A 223 -1.84 7.38 16.78
CA PHE A 223 -1.52 7.29 18.21
C PHE A 223 -1.12 5.86 18.52
N GLU A 224 0.09 5.69 19.06
CA GLU A 224 0.60 4.40 19.51
C GLU A 224 0.81 4.43 21.02
N VAL A 225 0.69 3.28 21.66
CA VAL A 225 1.04 3.07 23.07
C VAL A 225 2.02 1.92 23.14
N GLU A 226 3.20 2.19 23.66
CA GLU A 226 4.18 1.17 24.00
C GLU A 226 3.97 0.72 25.45
N LEU A 227 3.72 -0.58 25.63
CA LEU A 227 3.50 -1.21 26.94
C LEU A 227 4.78 -1.87 27.41
N PRO A 228 5.20 -1.72 28.68
CA PRO A 228 6.46 -2.24 29.20
C PRO A 228 6.39 -3.76 29.46
N THR A 229 6.14 -4.53 28.41
CA THR A 229 6.02 -6.00 28.48
C THR A 229 7.39 -6.71 28.38
N GLY A 230 8.40 -6.02 27.90
CA GLY A 230 9.78 -6.52 27.87
C GLY A 230 10.43 -6.58 29.25
N SER A 231 11.58 -7.26 29.34
CA SER A 231 12.33 -7.37 30.58
C SER A 231 13.19 -6.15 30.81
N GLU A 232 12.87 -5.34 31.81
CA GLU A 232 13.67 -4.18 32.24
C GLU A 232 15.09 -4.60 32.67
N SER A 233 15.21 -5.68 33.47
CA SER A 233 16.51 -6.16 33.96
C SER A 233 17.45 -6.67 32.86
N ARG A 234 16.91 -7.10 31.71
CA ARG A 234 17.68 -7.53 30.54
C ARG A 234 17.89 -6.40 29.52
N GLY A 235 17.27 -5.23 29.72
CA GLY A 235 17.42 -4.08 28.83
C GLY A 235 16.47 -4.10 27.63
N PHE A 236 15.39 -4.89 27.67
CA PHE A 236 14.38 -4.98 26.60
C PHE A 236 13.14 -4.11 26.85
N SER A 237 13.13 -3.34 27.94
CA SER A 237 12.07 -2.39 28.30
C SER A 237 12.64 -1.24 29.10
N SER A 238 12.09 -0.05 28.93
CA SER A 238 12.31 1.09 29.83
C SER A 238 11.57 0.96 31.16
N GLY A 239 10.61 0.02 31.26
CA GLY A 239 9.78 -0.19 32.43
C GLY A 239 8.70 0.88 32.64
N THR A 240 8.39 1.67 31.62
CA THR A 240 7.29 2.67 31.63
C THR A 240 6.44 2.58 30.39
N VAL A 241 5.18 2.96 30.48
CA VAL A 241 4.31 3.15 29.30
C VAL A 241 4.76 4.40 28.57
N VAL A 242 4.80 4.31 27.23
CA VAL A 242 5.11 5.45 26.35
C VAL A 242 3.93 5.72 25.44
N ALA A 243 3.43 6.96 25.44
CA ALA A 243 2.42 7.43 24.50
C ALA A 243 3.11 8.04 23.28
N VAL A 244 2.66 7.70 22.07
CA VAL A 244 3.33 8.11 20.82
C VAL A 244 2.31 8.68 19.82
N PRO A 245 1.85 9.94 20.02
CA PRO A 245 1.11 10.65 18.96
C PRO A 245 2.01 10.93 17.76
N TYR A 246 1.45 10.81 16.56
CA TYR A 246 2.19 11.11 15.33
C TYR A 246 1.32 11.66 14.21
N ILE A 247 1.97 12.34 13.27
CA ILE A 247 1.43 12.74 11.98
C ILE A 247 2.29 12.13 10.88
N ALA A 248 1.64 11.67 9.82
CA ALA A 248 2.30 11.17 8.62
C ALA A 248 1.65 11.79 7.38
N ALA A 249 2.47 12.08 6.37
CA ALA A 249 2.03 12.63 5.11
C ALA A 249 2.77 12.00 3.93
N GLY A 250 2.16 12.03 2.76
CA GLY A 250 2.79 11.59 1.52
C GLY A 250 2.26 12.33 0.31
N ILE A 251 3.10 12.44 -0.73
CA ILE A 251 2.76 13.02 -2.04
C ILE A 251 3.50 12.28 -3.16
N GLY A 252 2.80 12.03 -4.25
CA GLY A 252 3.38 11.51 -5.50
C GLY A 252 3.68 12.64 -6.48
N LEU A 253 4.92 12.74 -6.93
CA LEU A 253 5.41 13.74 -7.88
C LEU A 253 5.99 13.03 -9.11
N GLY A 254 5.13 12.71 -10.08
CA GLY A 254 5.52 11.90 -11.24
C GLY A 254 6.06 10.54 -10.80
N PRO A 255 7.31 10.18 -11.16
CA PRO A 255 7.90 8.89 -10.79
C PRO A 255 8.47 8.87 -9.36
N THR A 256 8.25 9.90 -8.56
CA THR A 256 8.82 9.99 -7.21
C THR A 256 7.72 10.04 -6.16
N GLU A 257 7.79 9.14 -5.20
CA GLU A 257 6.96 9.16 -3.99
C GLU A 257 7.74 9.80 -2.86
N ILE A 258 7.15 10.79 -2.20
CA ILE A 258 7.72 11.49 -1.05
C ILE A 258 6.82 11.26 0.16
N GLN A 259 7.41 10.92 1.29
CA GLN A 259 6.70 10.76 2.55
C GLN A 259 7.46 11.47 3.68
N ALA A 260 6.71 11.95 4.67
CA ALA A 260 7.27 12.55 5.88
C ALA A 260 6.42 12.16 7.09
N SER A 261 7.05 12.04 8.25
CA SER A 261 6.36 11.86 9.51
C SER A 261 7.08 12.54 10.67
N ALA A 262 6.31 12.88 11.69
CA ALA A 262 6.83 13.33 12.97
C ALA A 262 6.05 12.66 14.11
N LYS A 263 6.75 12.19 15.15
CA LYS A 263 6.16 11.56 16.32
C LYS A 263 6.86 12.02 17.59
N VAL A 264 6.09 12.08 18.68
CA VAL A 264 6.62 12.38 20.02
C VAL A 264 6.47 11.13 20.88
N GLU A 265 7.57 10.58 21.35
CA GLU A 265 7.58 9.53 22.37
C GLU A 265 7.51 10.18 23.74
N ALA A 266 6.39 10.01 24.43
CA ALA A 266 6.09 10.64 25.72
C ALA A 266 5.97 9.57 26.82
N PRO A 267 7.06 9.25 27.56
CA PRO A 267 7.01 8.30 28.65
C PRO A 267 6.22 8.86 29.83
N PHE A 268 5.42 8.02 30.50
CA PHE A 268 4.66 8.42 31.69
C PHE A 268 5.55 8.60 32.88
N ASP A 269 6.63 7.81 32.99
CA ASP A 269 7.66 7.98 34.01
C ASP A 269 8.96 8.50 33.37
N ARG A 270 9.17 9.81 33.51
CA ARG A 270 10.35 10.50 32.95
C ARG A 270 11.65 10.18 33.68
N SER A 271 11.60 9.51 34.84
CA SER A 271 12.80 9.02 35.50
C SER A 271 13.36 7.76 34.83
N LYS A 272 12.51 7.03 34.08
CA LYS A 272 12.85 5.79 33.37
C LYS A 272 13.19 5.99 31.90
N ALA A 273 12.60 6.98 31.25
CA ALA A 273 12.86 7.31 29.85
C ALA A 273 12.67 8.81 29.59
N SER A 274 13.46 9.37 28.67
CA SER A 274 13.30 10.75 28.23
C SER A 274 12.25 10.85 27.11
N PRO A 275 11.48 11.96 27.07
CA PRO A 275 10.62 12.22 25.93
C PRO A 275 11.46 12.58 24.69
N GLU A 276 11.09 12.02 23.54
CA GLU A 276 11.81 12.22 22.27
C GLU A 276 10.89 12.73 21.16
N LEU A 277 11.39 13.65 20.34
CA LEU A 277 10.80 14.00 19.06
C LEU A 277 11.56 13.25 17.96
N LYS A 278 10.87 12.38 17.23
CA LYS A 278 11.40 11.69 16.05
C LYS A 278 10.71 12.21 14.80
N TYR A 279 11.47 12.46 13.75
CA TYR A 279 10.94 12.94 12.48
C TYR A 279 11.71 12.34 11.32
N GLY A 280 11.09 12.30 10.17
CA GLY A 280 11.73 11.74 8.99
C GLY A 280 11.08 12.18 7.68
N PHE A 281 11.89 12.08 6.65
CA PHE A 281 11.55 12.31 5.25
C PHE A 281 12.05 11.11 4.44
N SER A 282 11.24 10.62 3.51
CA SER A 282 11.59 9.51 2.62
C SER A 282 11.29 9.90 1.18
N SER A 283 12.20 9.58 0.28
CA SER A 283 11.99 9.68 -1.17
C SER A 283 12.26 8.33 -1.82
N THR A 284 11.36 7.88 -2.70
CA THR A 284 11.50 6.63 -3.45
C THR A 284 11.20 6.89 -4.92
N PHE A 285 12.11 6.47 -5.80
CA PHE A 285 11.96 6.62 -7.25
C PHE A 285 11.33 5.37 -7.85
N ILE A 286 10.24 5.55 -8.64
CA ILE A 286 9.45 4.50 -9.26
C ILE A 286 9.48 4.69 -10.78
N PRO A 287 10.43 4.05 -11.48
CA PRO A 287 10.66 4.29 -12.91
C PRO A 287 9.57 3.70 -13.82
N SER A 288 8.72 2.84 -13.29
CA SER A 288 7.68 2.16 -14.06
C SER A 288 6.37 2.03 -13.28
N ASP A 289 5.29 1.75 -14.00
CA ASP A 289 3.98 1.53 -13.38
C ASP A 289 3.84 0.14 -12.74
N SER A 290 4.75 -0.79 -13.03
CA SER A 290 4.78 -2.11 -12.38
C SER A 290 5.28 -1.99 -10.96
N ARG A 291 4.66 -2.73 -10.04
CA ARG A 291 5.15 -2.90 -8.67
C ARG A 291 6.22 -3.99 -8.54
N LEU A 292 6.40 -4.81 -9.57
CA LEU A 292 7.52 -5.75 -9.67
C LEU A 292 8.77 -5.00 -10.14
N GLY A 293 9.84 -5.01 -9.34
CA GLY A 293 11.08 -4.36 -9.71
C GLY A 293 11.87 -3.76 -8.56
N PHE A 294 12.82 -2.91 -8.91
CA PHE A 294 13.76 -2.27 -7.99
C PHE A 294 13.47 -0.77 -7.90
N PHE A 295 13.27 -0.30 -6.69
CA PHE A 295 12.86 1.09 -6.41
C PHE A 295 13.87 1.73 -5.45
N PRO A 296 14.90 2.40 -5.97
CA PRO A 296 15.89 3.07 -5.14
C PRO A 296 15.29 4.29 -4.44
N GLY A 297 15.82 4.58 -3.27
CA GLY A 297 15.39 5.73 -2.49
C GLY A 297 16.33 6.05 -1.36
N PHE A 298 15.95 7.03 -0.57
CA PHE A 298 16.64 7.37 0.66
C PHE A 298 15.65 7.90 1.70
N GLU A 299 16.11 7.89 2.96
CA GLU A 299 15.42 8.55 4.07
C GLU A 299 16.41 9.46 4.79
N LEU A 300 15.92 10.60 5.25
CA LEU A 300 16.57 11.45 6.23
C LEU A 300 15.75 11.40 7.50
N THR A 301 16.34 10.98 8.61
CA THR A 301 15.65 10.87 9.88
C THR A 301 16.39 11.64 10.96
N GLY A 302 15.66 12.04 11.99
CA GLY A 302 16.25 12.72 13.13
C GLY A 302 15.52 12.34 14.42
N SER A 303 16.27 12.35 15.50
CA SER A 303 15.76 12.24 16.87
C SER A 303 16.33 13.36 17.72
N LYS A 304 15.46 13.93 18.57
CA LYS A 304 15.81 14.95 19.55
C LYS A 304 15.26 14.57 20.91
N ASP A 305 16.14 14.37 21.87
CA ASP A 305 15.79 14.25 23.30
C ASP A 305 15.29 15.61 23.80
N LEU A 306 14.05 15.66 24.26
CA LEU A 306 13.40 16.90 24.71
C LEU A 306 13.81 17.33 26.14
N SER A 307 14.46 16.44 26.90
CA SER A 307 14.97 16.74 28.25
C SER A 307 16.39 17.30 28.20
N THR A 308 17.26 16.74 27.34
CA THR A 308 18.69 17.07 27.29
C THR A 308 19.07 17.93 26.06
N SER A 309 18.14 18.09 25.10
CA SER A 309 18.39 18.74 23.82
C SER A 309 19.42 18.03 22.92
N ARG A 310 19.89 16.83 23.28
CA ARG A 310 20.72 15.99 22.41
C ARG A 310 19.95 15.66 21.16
N HIS A 311 20.61 15.68 20.02
CA HIS A 311 20.00 15.34 18.75
C HIS A 311 21.00 14.64 17.84
N PHE A 312 20.48 13.82 16.95
CA PHE A 312 21.24 13.26 15.84
C PHE A 312 20.35 13.16 14.59
N MET A 313 21.00 13.10 13.45
CA MET A 313 20.34 12.85 12.16
C MET A 313 21.06 11.71 11.44
N THR A 314 20.28 10.96 10.67
CA THR A 314 20.80 9.84 9.88
C THR A 314 20.29 9.92 8.43
N LEU A 315 21.10 9.39 7.52
CA LEU A 315 20.75 9.13 6.13
C LEU A 315 20.63 7.62 5.93
N ILE A 316 19.56 7.18 5.27
CA ILE A 316 19.31 5.78 4.95
C ILE A 316 19.16 5.64 3.43
N PRO A 317 20.24 5.43 2.66
CA PRO A 317 20.10 4.91 1.31
C PRO A 317 19.41 3.55 1.40
N LYS A 318 18.39 3.34 0.55
CA LYS A 318 17.55 2.13 0.57
C LYS A 318 17.24 1.64 -0.83
N LEU A 319 16.97 0.34 -0.91
CA LEU A 319 16.44 -0.32 -2.09
C LEU A 319 15.19 -1.10 -1.68
N TYR A 320 14.05 -0.70 -2.24
CA TYR A 320 12.80 -1.46 -2.16
C TYR A 320 12.70 -2.37 -3.38
N ILE A 321 12.32 -3.63 -3.18
CA ILE A 321 12.24 -4.66 -4.21
C ILE A 321 10.85 -5.26 -4.14
N GLY A 322 10.02 -4.94 -5.14
CA GLY A 322 8.73 -5.57 -5.33
C GLY A 322 8.91 -6.95 -5.94
N LEU A 323 8.36 -7.97 -5.31
CA LEU A 323 8.53 -9.39 -5.70
C LEU A 323 7.34 -9.91 -6.52
N THR A 324 6.22 -9.19 -6.50
CA THR A 324 5.01 -9.56 -7.23
C THR A 324 4.53 -8.40 -8.10
N ARG A 325 3.80 -8.68 -9.17
CA ARG A 325 3.30 -7.67 -10.12
C ARG A 325 2.36 -6.66 -9.46
N ARG A 326 1.51 -7.12 -8.54
CA ARG A 326 0.61 -6.27 -7.75
C ARG A 326 1.31 -5.56 -6.59
N GLY A 327 2.51 -6.00 -6.20
CA GLY A 327 3.28 -5.39 -5.12
C GLY A 327 2.90 -5.84 -3.72
N HIS A 328 2.06 -6.87 -3.59
CA HIS A 328 1.61 -7.39 -2.29
C HIS A 328 2.70 -8.15 -1.52
N ILE A 329 3.79 -8.54 -2.19
CA ILE A 329 4.99 -9.07 -1.53
C ILE A 329 6.19 -8.23 -1.93
N ALA A 330 6.92 -7.77 -0.94
CA ALA A 330 8.11 -6.96 -1.15
C ALA A 330 9.15 -7.19 -0.06
N VAL A 331 10.39 -6.86 -0.39
CA VAL A 331 11.48 -6.73 0.57
C VAL A 331 12.14 -5.37 0.41
N SER A 332 12.76 -4.88 1.46
CA SER A 332 13.59 -3.68 1.37
C SER A 332 14.83 -3.84 2.23
N VAL A 333 15.91 -3.20 1.81
CA VAL A 333 17.16 -3.10 2.58
C VAL A 333 17.63 -1.66 2.59
N GLY A 334 18.13 -1.19 3.72
CA GLY A 334 18.73 0.12 3.90
C GLY A 334 19.90 0.08 4.87
N ARG A 335 20.80 1.03 4.73
CA ARG A 335 21.90 1.23 5.68
C ARG A 335 21.75 2.59 6.33
N GLU A 336 21.58 2.60 7.64
CA GLU A 336 21.47 3.85 8.41
C GLU A 336 22.85 4.38 8.77
N ILE A 337 23.09 5.63 8.40
CA ILE A 337 24.39 6.32 8.52
C ILE A 337 24.18 7.59 9.31
N PRO A 338 24.78 7.75 10.50
CA PRO A 338 24.76 9.02 11.22
C PRO A 338 25.44 10.13 10.42
N VAL A 339 24.76 11.27 10.22
CA VAL A 339 25.27 12.40 9.40
C VAL A 339 25.43 13.68 10.20
N SER A 340 24.78 13.80 11.35
CA SER A 340 24.86 14.99 12.20
C SER A 340 24.53 14.66 13.65
N GLY A 341 25.08 15.42 14.58
CA GLY A 341 24.86 15.26 16.02
C GLY A 341 25.64 14.12 16.65
N GLU A 342 25.09 13.54 17.70
CA GLU A 342 25.68 12.38 18.36
C GLU A 342 25.64 11.14 17.45
N LYS A 343 26.61 10.25 17.63
CA LYS A 343 26.71 9.01 16.87
C LYS A 343 26.18 7.85 17.72
N PRO A 344 24.91 7.46 17.59
CA PRO A 344 24.29 6.47 18.48
C PRO A 344 24.74 5.02 18.18
N PHE A 345 25.36 4.78 17.02
CA PHE A 345 25.86 3.47 16.57
C PHE A 345 26.95 3.67 15.50
N ASP A 346 27.74 2.63 15.26
CA ASP A 346 28.78 2.63 14.21
C ASP A 346 28.23 2.11 12.89
N SER A 347 27.38 1.10 12.93
CA SER A 347 26.74 0.53 11.77
C SER A 347 25.32 0.05 12.12
N ARG A 348 24.35 0.39 11.25
CA ARG A 348 23.00 -0.15 11.37
C ARG A 348 22.48 -0.51 10.00
N TRP A 349 22.02 -1.76 9.88
CA TRP A 349 21.33 -2.25 8.72
C TRP A 349 19.85 -2.46 9.03
N LEU A 350 19.01 -2.04 8.12
CA LEU A 350 17.55 -2.14 8.19
C LEU A 350 17.09 -3.02 7.05
N ALA A 351 16.15 -3.93 7.30
CA ALA A 351 15.47 -4.64 6.26
C ALA A 351 14.01 -4.84 6.64
N PHE A 352 13.17 -5.17 5.67
CA PHE A 352 11.87 -5.73 5.94
C PHE A 352 11.44 -6.71 4.83
N PHE A 353 10.59 -7.65 5.23
CA PHE A 353 9.73 -8.43 4.36
C PHE A 353 8.29 -7.95 4.59
N LEU A 354 7.58 -7.60 3.54
CA LEU A 354 6.21 -7.11 3.56
C LEU A 354 5.30 -8.07 2.83
N TRP A 355 4.16 -8.34 3.44
CA TRP A 355 3.03 -9.02 2.84
C TRP A 355 1.75 -8.21 3.07
N ASP A 356 1.22 -7.64 1.97
CA ASP A 356 -0.12 -7.06 1.93
C ASP A 356 -1.10 -8.20 1.66
N TYR A 357 -1.71 -8.71 2.73
CA TYR A 357 -2.54 -9.91 2.66
C TYR A 357 -3.94 -9.63 2.10
N ALA A 358 -4.35 -8.37 1.99
CA ALA A 358 -5.59 -8.00 1.31
C ALA A 358 -5.46 -8.11 -0.22
N ASP A 359 -4.27 -7.85 -0.74
CA ASP A 359 -4.00 -7.86 -2.17
C ASP A 359 -3.62 -9.23 -2.73
N GLY A 360 -3.28 -10.19 -1.90
CA GLY A 360 -2.98 -11.53 -2.36
C GLY A 360 -2.35 -12.46 -1.33
N GLY A 361 -2.34 -13.75 -1.66
CA GLY A 361 -1.68 -14.80 -0.86
C GLY A 361 -0.16 -14.76 -0.96
N LEU A 362 0.53 -15.43 -0.03
CA LEU A 362 2.00 -15.50 -0.03
C LEU A 362 2.60 -16.23 -1.26
N TRP A 363 1.79 -17.00 -1.99
CA TRP A 363 2.27 -17.92 -3.03
C TRP A 363 1.67 -17.64 -4.42
N TRP A 364 1.18 -16.45 -4.69
CA TRP A 364 0.53 -16.09 -5.96
C TRP A 364 1.21 -14.91 -6.64
#